data_510a70b99c43faa13943f07717dbb625
#
_entry.id   510a70b99c43faa13943f07717dbb625
#
_cell.length_a   1.000
_cell.length_b   1.000
_cell.length_c   1.000
_cell.angle_alpha   90.00
_cell.angle_beta   90.00
_cell.angle_gamma   90.00
#
_symmetry.space_group_name_H-M   'P 1'
#
loop_
_entity.id
_entity.type
_entity.pdbx_description
1 polymer ?
#
loop_
_entity_poly.entity_id
_entity_poly.type
_entity_poly.pdbx_seq_one_letter_code
_entity_poly.pdbx_strand_id
1 'polypeptide(L)'
;PPAMLAEFTAGIAADVEAMLPRFVGGFNRGDARAKSVTAELLQLADPRPSGEVLATGLRWLRDVDLRPAAAQVACPTLLIHGAADPLMPLGAADALAALIPGAQVAAFAECAHAPFLSRADDFVARARSFLHE
;
A
#
# COMPACT_ATOMS: atom_id res chain seq x y z
N PRO A 1 -9.54 -3.03 -5.42
CA PRO A 1 -10.74 -3.51 -6.12
C PRO A 1 -10.51 -3.58 -7.63
N PRO A 2 -11.02 -4.63 -8.35
CA PRO A 2 -10.73 -4.81 -9.79
C PRO A 2 -11.11 -3.63 -10.68
N ALA A 3 -12.21 -2.96 -10.36
CA ALA A 3 -12.68 -1.79 -11.11
C ALA A 3 -11.71 -0.61 -11.02
N MET A 4 -11.19 -0.30 -9.84
CA MET A 4 -10.19 0.76 -9.62
C MET A 4 -8.88 0.45 -10.38
N LEU A 5 -8.45 -0.81 -10.37
CA LEU A 5 -7.24 -1.23 -11.10
C LEU A 5 -7.43 -1.09 -12.61
N ALA A 6 -8.61 -1.44 -13.16
CA ALA A 6 -8.92 -1.29 -14.57
C ALA A 6 -8.97 0.18 -14.99
N GLU A 7 -9.61 1.04 -14.20
CA GLU A 7 -9.67 2.49 -14.43
C GLU A 7 -8.28 3.11 -14.44
N PHE A 8 -7.45 2.74 -13.45
CA PHE A 8 -6.09 3.24 -13.36
C PHE A 8 -5.22 2.76 -14.53
N THR A 9 -5.35 1.49 -14.92
CA THR A 9 -4.64 0.95 -16.10
C THR A 9 -4.99 1.71 -17.37
N ALA A 10 -6.27 1.99 -17.61
CA ALA A 10 -6.72 2.76 -18.76
C ALA A 10 -6.20 4.21 -18.72
N GLY A 11 -6.22 4.83 -17.53
CA GLY A 11 -5.73 6.20 -17.33
C GLY A 11 -4.22 6.34 -17.57
N ILE A 12 -3.41 5.40 -17.10
CA ILE A 12 -1.95 5.37 -17.35
C ILE A 12 -1.65 5.24 -18.84
N ALA A 13 -2.41 4.43 -19.55
CA ALA A 13 -2.24 4.28 -21.00
C ALA A 13 -2.59 5.57 -21.78
N ALA A 14 -3.51 6.38 -21.25
CA ALA A 14 -3.95 7.63 -21.90
C ALA A 14 -3.03 8.81 -21.51
N ASP A 15 -2.76 9.02 -20.22
CA ASP A 15 -1.97 10.15 -19.70
C ASP A 15 -1.41 9.85 -18.30
N VAL A 16 -0.16 9.44 -18.23
CA VAL A 16 0.57 9.12 -16.98
C VAL A 16 0.64 10.34 -16.06
N GLU A 17 0.93 11.52 -16.62
CA GLU A 17 1.15 12.75 -15.86
C GLU A 17 -0.10 13.20 -15.12
N ALA A 18 -1.26 13.10 -15.76
CA ALA A 18 -2.54 13.44 -15.16
C ALA A 18 -3.04 12.35 -14.21
N MET A 19 -2.75 11.07 -14.52
CA MET A 19 -3.31 9.95 -13.77
C MET A 19 -2.57 9.68 -12.45
N LEU A 20 -1.24 9.80 -12.43
CA LEU A 20 -0.44 9.48 -11.23
C LEU A 20 -0.85 10.30 -9.99
N PRO A 21 -1.01 11.64 -10.06
CA PRO A 21 -1.46 12.42 -8.91
C PRO A 21 -2.88 12.04 -8.42
N ARG A 22 -3.77 11.71 -9.35
CA ARG A 22 -5.14 11.26 -9.01
C ARG A 22 -5.12 9.93 -8.27
N PHE A 23 -4.28 9.00 -8.71
CA PHE A 23 -4.14 7.70 -8.08
C PHE A 23 -3.54 7.85 -6.68
N VAL A 24 -2.42 8.58 -6.54
CA VAL A 24 -1.77 8.82 -5.24
C VAL A 24 -2.70 9.52 -4.27
N GLY A 25 -3.45 10.53 -4.72
CA GLY A 25 -4.48 11.18 -3.90
C GLY A 25 -5.65 10.25 -3.55
N GLY A 26 -6.00 9.35 -4.47
CA GLY A 26 -7.09 8.39 -4.30
C GLY A 26 -6.83 7.38 -3.18
N PHE A 27 -5.65 6.79 -3.12
CA PHE A 27 -5.33 5.79 -2.10
C PHE A 27 -4.96 6.40 -0.72
N ASN A 28 -4.75 7.70 -0.65
CA ASN A 28 -4.61 8.42 0.62
C ASN A 28 -5.93 8.99 1.15
N ARG A 29 -7.04 8.80 0.46
CA ARG A 29 -8.37 9.27 0.92
C ARG A 29 -8.74 8.57 2.23
N GLY A 30 -9.14 9.37 3.22
CA GLY A 30 -9.46 8.88 4.56
C GLY A 30 -8.29 9.00 5.55
N ASP A 31 -7.10 9.34 5.08
CA ASP A 31 -5.96 9.66 5.95
C ASP A 31 -6.12 11.05 6.58
N ALA A 32 -5.84 11.18 7.87
CA ALA A 32 -5.86 12.47 8.56
C ALA A 32 -4.89 13.49 7.96
N ARG A 33 -3.82 13.03 7.31
CA ARG A 33 -2.79 13.83 6.63
C ARG A 33 -2.78 13.67 5.12
N ALA A 34 -3.91 13.28 4.50
CA ALA A 34 -4.00 12.92 3.09
C ALA A 34 -3.29 13.88 2.12
N LYS A 35 -3.44 15.20 2.32
CA LYS A 35 -2.84 16.22 1.44
C LYS A 35 -1.31 16.23 1.53
N SER A 36 -0.75 16.26 2.74
CA SER A 36 0.70 16.31 2.94
C SER A 36 1.36 15.01 2.51
N VAL A 37 0.78 13.87 2.84
CA VAL A 37 1.28 12.54 2.43
C VAL A 37 1.25 12.39 0.91
N THR A 38 0.18 12.82 0.25
CA THR A 38 0.10 12.81 -1.22
C THR A 38 1.19 13.67 -1.86
N ALA A 39 1.41 14.89 -1.36
CA ALA A 39 2.44 15.78 -1.88
C ALA A 39 3.84 15.19 -1.70
N GLU A 40 4.14 14.62 -0.54
CA GLU A 40 5.42 13.98 -0.23
C GLU A 40 5.69 12.76 -1.13
N LEU A 41 4.71 11.88 -1.30
CA LEU A 41 4.81 10.74 -2.20
C LEU A 41 5.10 11.15 -3.65
N LEU A 42 4.44 12.20 -4.14
CA LEU A 42 4.67 12.71 -5.49
C LEU A 42 6.06 13.33 -5.66
N GLN A 43 6.62 13.94 -4.61
CA GLN A 43 8.01 14.41 -4.61
C GLN A 43 9.02 13.26 -4.62
N LEU A 44 8.75 12.20 -3.84
CA LEU A 44 9.60 11.00 -3.80
C LEU A 44 9.56 10.20 -5.11
N ALA A 45 8.53 10.38 -5.93
CA ALA A 45 8.39 9.73 -7.24
C ALA A 45 9.07 10.51 -8.38
N ASP A 46 10.11 11.32 -8.10
CA ASP A 46 10.91 12.01 -9.10
C ASP A 46 12.31 11.35 -9.21
N PRO A 47 12.79 10.92 -10.42
CA PRO A 47 12.05 10.97 -11.70
C PRO A 47 10.86 10.01 -11.74
N ARG A 48 9.79 10.44 -12.40
CA ARG A 48 8.57 9.63 -12.52
C ARG A 48 8.82 8.35 -13.31
N PRO A 49 8.22 7.23 -12.89
CA PRO A 49 8.31 5.98 -13.64
C PRO A 49 7.62 6.12 -15.00
N SER A 50 8.15 5.45 -16.00
CA SER A 50 7.53 5.42 -17.33
C SER A 50 6.17 4.69 -17.29
N GLY A 51 5.30 5.00 -18.26
CA GLY A 51 4.01 4.30 -18.41
C GLY A 51 4.17 2.79 -18.55
N GLU A 52 5.24 2.32 -19.20
CA GLU A 52 5.53 0.89 -19.35
C GLU A 52 5.85 0.23 -18.01
N VAL A 53 6.66 0.86 -17.15
CA VAL A 53 6.98 0.37 -15.81
C VAL A 53 5.71 0.29 -14.96
N LEU A 54 4.89 1.34 -14.97
CA LEU A 54 3.62 1.36 -14.25
C LEU A 54 2.65 0.29 -14.76
N ALA A 55 2.50 0.16 -16.08
CA ALA A 55 1.65 -0.88 -16.69
C ALA A 55 2.12 -2.29 -16.32
N THR A 56 3.43 -2.51 -16.21
CA THR A 56 4.00 -3.79 -15.78
C THR A 56 3.65 -4.08 -14.31
N GLY A 57 3.83 -3.10 -13.41
CA GLY A 57 3.44 -3.25 -12.00
C GLY A 57 1.94 -3.54 -11.85
N LEU A 58 1.08 -2.86 -12.62
CA LEU A 58 -0.36 -3.10 -12.59
C LEU A 58 -0.74 -4.50 -13.06
N ARG A 59 -0.04 -5.05 -14.07
CA ARG A 59 -0.23 -6.45 -14.49
C ARG A 59 0.12 -7.41 -13.35
N TRP A 60 1.23 -7.20 -12.65
CA TRP A 60 1.58 -8.04 -11.50
C TRP A 60 0.53 -7.99 -10.40
N LEU A 61 0.04 -6.79 -10.05
CA LEU A 61 -1.03 -6.64 -9.05
C LEU A 61 -2.33 -7.35 -9.46
N ARG A 62 -2.59 -7.52 -10.75
CA ARG A 62 -3.77 -8.22 -11.27
C ARG A 62 -3.59 -9.72 -11.33
N ASP A 63 -2.43 -10.19 -11.80
CA ASP A 63 -2.26 -11.55 -12.30
C ASP A 63 -1.50 -12.45 -11.31
N VAL A 64 -0.71 -11.88 -10.37
CA VAL A 64 0.12 -12.67 -9.45
C VAL A 64 -0.65 -13.01 -8.18
N ASP A 65 -0.76 -14.30 -7.89
CA ASP A 65 -1.30 -14.81 -6.63
C ASP A 65 -0.16 -15.37 -5.74
N LEU A 66 0.17 -14.63 -4.68
CA LEU A 66 1.21 -15.01 -3.72
C LEU A 66 0.68 -15.72 -2.47
N ARG A 67 -0.62 -15.99 -2.37
CA ARG A 67 -1.21 -16.67 -1.20
C ARG A 67 -0.59 -18.04 -0.92
N PRO A 68 -0.30 -18.88 -1.93
CA PRO A 68 0.39 -20.15 -1.67
C PRO A 68 1.81 -19.98 -1.13
N ALA A 69 2.52 -18.93 -1.56
CA ALA A 69 3.87 -18.60 -1.08
C ALA A 69 3.85 -18.00 0.33
N ALA A 70 2.82 -17.22 0.67
CA ALA A 70 2.64 -16.62 1.98
C ALA A 70 2.59 -17.67 3.09
N ALA A 71 1.95 -18.81 2.84
CA ALA A 71 1.88 -19.92 3.80
C ALA A 71 3.25 -20.60 4.08
N GLN A 72 4.26 -20.32 3.27
CA GLN A 72 5.62 -20.86 3.43
C GLN A 72 6.56 -19.87 4.16
N VAL A 73 6.09 -18.70 4.52
CA VAL A 73 6.87 -17.71 5.29
C VAL A 73 7.09 -18.27 6.70
N ALA A 74 8.36 -18.54 7.05
CA ALA A 74 8.72 -19.14 8.33
C ALA A 74 9.38 -18.14 9.31
N CYS A 75 9.65 -16.92 8.88
CA CYS A 75 10.22 -15.87 9.73
C CYS A 75 9.13 -15.10 10.49
N PRO A 76 9.45 -14.52 11.66
CA PRO A 76 8.56 -13.58 12.32
C PRO A 76 8.10 -12.48 11.37
N THR A 77 6.80 -12.20 11.34
CA THR A 77 6.21 -11.28 10.36
C THR A 77 5.31 -10.25 11.05
N LEU A 78 5.55 -8.97 10.78
CA LEU A 78 4.68 -7.88 11.20
C LEU A 78 4.07 -7.20 9.97
N LEU A 79 2.75 -7.10 9.93
CA LEU A 79 1.98 -6.38 8.93
C LEU A 79 1.52 -5.05 9.54
N ILE A 80 2.06 -3.93 9.05
CA ILE A 80 1.60 -2.59 9.45
C ILE A 80 0.67 -2.06 8.38
N HIS A 81 -0.55 -1.66 8.75
CA HIS A 81 -1.60 -1.31 7.81
C HIS A 81 -2.41 -0.08 8.25
N GLY A 82 -2.78 0.78 7.31
CA GLY A 82 -3.70 1.88 7.57
C GLY A 82 -5.15 1.39 7.57
N ALA A 83 -5.89 1.62 8.66
CA ALA A 83 -7.27 1.14 8.78
C ALA A 83 -8.25 1.84 7.82
N ALA A 84 -7.90 3.03 7.31
CA ALA A 84 -8.67 3.80 6.35
C ALA A 84 -8.20 3.63 4.89
N ASP A 85 -7.35 2.63 4.60
CA ASP A 85 -6.83 2.41 3.25
C ASP A 85 -7.95 1.99 2.27
N PRO A 86 -8.29 2.84 1.28
CA PRO A 86 -9.35 2.53 0.32
C PRO A 86 -8.89 1.60 -0.81
N LEU A 87 -7.56 1.48 -1.01
CA LEU A 87 -6.97 0.62 -2.05
C LEU A 87 -6.87 -0.83 -1.57
N MET A 88 -6.30 -1.02 -0.38
CA MET A 88 -6.13 -2.30 0.27
C MET A 88 -6.90 -2.31 1.60
N PRO A 89 -8.13 -2.82 1.65
CA PRO A 89 -8.91 -2.86 2.89
C PRO A 89 -8.19 -3.62 4.00
N LEU A 90 -8.37 -3.22 5.27
CA LEU A 90 -7.74 -3.87 6.44
C LEU A 90 -7.95 -5.38 6.46
N GLY A 91 -9.11 -5.87 6.03
CA GLY A 91 -9.38 -7.30 5.90
C GLY A 91 -8.43 -8.06 4.96
N ALA A 92 -7.72 -7.36 4.06
CA ALA A 92 -6.67 -8.00 3.25
C ALA A 92 -5.41 -8.27 4.09
N ALA A 93 -5.06 -7.39 5.04
CA ALA A 93 -3.97 -7.64 5.98
C ALA A 93 -4.32 -8.78 6.95
N ASP A 94 -5.56 -8.82 7.44
CA ASP A 94 -6.04 -9.91 8.30
C ASP A 94 -6.01 -11.26 7.56
N ALA A 95 -6.47 -11.28 6.30
CA ALA A 95 -6.43 -12.48 5.46
C ALA A 95 -4.99 -12.95 5.18
N LEU A 96 -4.04 -12.02 4.98
CA LEU A 96 -2.63 -12.35 4.81
C LEU A 96 -2.02 -12.89 6.11
N ALA A 97 -2.33 -12.26 7.24
CA ALA A 97 -1.87 -12.72 8.55
C ALA A 97 -2.37 -14.14 8.86
N ALA A 98 -3.59 -14.46 8.46
CA ALA A 98 -4.14 -15.81 8.64
C ALA A 98 -3.39 -16.89 7.83
N LEU A 99 -2.67 -16.52 6.76
CA LEU A 99 -1.87 -17.43 5.96
C LEU A 99 -0.44 -17.61 6.50
N ILE A 100 0.10 -16.63 7.19
CA ILE A 100 1.49 -16.62 7.66
C ILE A 100 1.53 -17.03 9.13
N PRO A 101 2.16 -18.17 9.49
CA PRO A 101 2.22 -18.63 10.88
C PRO A 101 2.84 -17.58 11.81
N GLY A 102 2.11 -17.20 12.87
CA GLY A 102 2.59 -16.25 13.88
C GLY A 102 2.67 -14.79 13.42
N ALA A 103 2.11 -14.43 12.28
CA ALA A 103 2.09 -13.04 11.83
C ALA A 103 1.28 -12.15 12.78
N GLN A 104 1.82 -10.96 13.04
CA GLN A 104 1.16 -9.90 13.81
C GLN A 104 0.60 -8.83 12.86
N VAL A 105 -0.55 -8.24 13.21
CA VAL A 105 -1.13 -7.10 12.48
C VAL A 105 -1.13 -5.87 13.39
N ALA A 106 -0.61 -4.76 12.91
CA ALA A 106 -0.70 -3.45 13.54
C ALA A 106 -1.49 -2.50 12.62
N ALA A 107 -2.74 -2.24 12.98
CA ALA A 107 -3.61 -1.33 12.25
C ALA A 107 -3.55 0.08 12.84
N PHE A 108 -3.30 1.09 12.01
CA PHE A 108 -3.29 2.50 12.42
C PHE A 108 -4.61 3.17 12.02
N ALA A 109 -5.36 3.63 13.02
CA ALA A 109 -6.59 4.40 12.81
C ALA A 109 -6.31 5.71 12.06
N GLU A 110 -7.28 6.20 11.27
CA GLU A 110 -7.21 7.45 10.50
C GLU A 110 -5.97 7.55 9.59
N CYS A 111 -5.41 6.40 9.21
CA CYS A 111 -4.26 6.26 8.33
C CYS A 111 -4.66 5.44 7.10
N ALA A 112 -4.25 5.88 5.92
CA ALA A 112 -4.53 5.20 4.66
C ALA A 112 -3.31 4.39 4.18
N HIS A 113 -2.98 4.46 2.90
CA HIS A 113 -2.03 3.57 2.24
C HIS A 113 -0.56 3.76 2.63
N ALA A 114 -0.19 4.91 3.23
CA ALA A 114 1.20 5.25 3.55
C ALA A 114 1.43 5.48 5.06
N PRO A 115 1.25 4.46 5.92
CA PRO A 115 1.45 4.59 7.37
C PRO A 115 2.87 5.04 7.74
N PHE A 116 3.87 4.67 6.97
CA PHE A 116 5.28 5.06 7.16
C PHE A 116 5.54 6.56 6.97
N LEU A 117 4.64 7.30 6.31
CA LEU A 117 4.66 8.77 6.19
C LEU A 117 3.62 9.43 7.10
N SER A 118 2.39 8.91 7.10
CA SER A 118 1.30 9.50 7.85
C SER A 118 1.50 9.42 9.36
N ARG A 119 2.04 8.31 9.84
CA ARG A 119 2.26 7.97 11.25
C ARG A 119 3.70 7.50 11.49
N ALA A 120 4.68 8.25 10.97
CA ALA A 120 6.09 7.85 10.93
C ALA A 120 6.65 7.42 12.29
N ASP A 121 6.38 8.19 13.35
CA ASP A 121 6.87 7.88 14.70
C ASP A 121 6.26 6.59 15.25
N ASP A 122 4.95 6.40 15.09
CA ASP A 122 4.25 5.18 15.51
C ASP A 122 4.71 3.97 14.68
N PHE A 123 4.91 4.17 13.37
CA PHE A 123 5.44 3.14 12.48
C PHE A 123 6.82 2.67 12.93
N VAL A 124 7.73 3.60 13.19
CA VAL A 124 9.09 3.30 13.66
C VAL A 124 9.06 2.65 15.04
N ALA A 125 8.25 3.16 15.97
CA ALA A 125 8.11 2.59 17.31
C ALA A 125 7.61 1.14 17.24
N ARG A 126 6.58 0.87 16.42
CA ARG A 126 6.02 -0.50 16.29
C ARG A 126 7.01 -1.46 15.61
N ALA A 127 7.70 -1.00 14.56
CA ALA A 127 8.73 -1.80 13.89
C ALA A 127 9.90 -2.13 14.83
N ARG A 128 10.37 -1.14 15.61
CA ARG A 128 11.44 -1.36 16.61
C ARG A 128 11.03 -2.34 17.71
N SER A 129 9.81 -2.20 18.25
CA SER A 129 9.30 -3.15 19.24
C SER A 129 9.33 -4.57 18.71
N PHE A 130 8.83 -4.79 17.50
CA PHE A 130 8.81 -6.10 16.86
C PHE A 130 10.21 -6.69 16.62
N LEU A 131 11.18 -5.87 16.24
CA LEU A 131 12.55 -6.31 15.96
C LEU A 131 13.35 -6.65 17.22
N HIS A 132 12.86 -6.27 18.41
CA HIS A 132 13.50 -6.52 19.72
C HIS A 132 12.73 -7.53 20.58
N GLU A 133 11.64 -8.09 20.09
CA GLU A 133 10.92 -9.23 20.69
C GLU A 133 11.69 -10.55 20.43
#